data_459b0012e8c0a14311fb28b3bf85ac01
#
_entry.id   459b0012e8c0a14311fb28b3bf85ac01
#
_cell.length_a   1.000
_cell.length_b   1.000
_cell.length_c   1.000
_cell.angle_alpha   90.00
_cell.angle_beta   90.00
_cell.angle_gamma   90.00
#
_symmetry.space_group_name_H-M   'P 1'
#
loop_
_entity.id
_entity.type
_entity.pdbx_description
1 polymer ?
#
loop_
_entity_poly.entity_id
_entity_poly.type
_entity_poly.pdbx_seq_one_letter_code
_entity_poly.pdbx_strand_id
1 'polypeptide(L)'
;MLDNPSENKEVILLPDGRIDLIYSQSAKEPFQAVLLGIGTHPEQIVIAEKTKIFAVSFNLLATEYILHQSVSKLLNSAQVLPTDFWDFNVDDLNDFEKFCEKISIKIQQELTQKIDERKLKLFDLMYSSKGNLTVKELSEKVVWSERQINRYFNQQFGISLKSYCGILRFRASFQHIKEGKLFPEQNFTDQSHFIKEIKKLSGFLPKELNQNKNDRFIQFSVLPEK
;
A
#
# COMPACT_ATOMS: atom_id res chain seq x y z
N MET A 1 -13.49 -3.43 -2.63
CA MET A 1 -14.55 -2.89 -3.52
C MET A 1 -14.97 -1.55 -2.94
N LEU A 2 -14.86 -0.46 -3.69
CA LEU A 2 -15.47 0.81 -3.30
C LEU A 2 -16.83 0.88 -3.99
N ASP A 3 -17.88 1.08 -3.18
CA ASP A 3 -19.22 1.27 -3.72
C ASP A 3 -19.26 2.51 -4.61
N ASN A 4 -19.95 2.35 -5.71
CA ASN A 4 -20.07 3.32 -6.76
C ASN A 4 -20.77 4.60 -6.27
N PRO A 5 -20.05 5.70 -6.07
CA PRO A 5 -20.67 6.91 -5.55
C PRO A 5 -21.68 7.46 -6.56
N SER A 6 -22.83 7.88 -6.07
CA SER A 6 -23.82 8.61 -6.88
C SER A 6 -23.34 10.00 -7.30
N GLU A 7 -22.31 10.49 -6.63
CA GLU A 7 -21.68 11.80 -6.83
C GLU A 7 -20.15 11.65 -6.76
N ASN A 8 -19.42 12.64 -7.25
CA ASN A 8 -17.97 12.70 -7.10
C ASN A 8 -17.60 12.69 -5.62
N LYS A 9 -16.67 11.82 -5.22
CA LYS A 9 -16.21 11.72 -3.84
C LYS A 9 -14.74 12.11 -3.74
N GLU A 10 -14.44 13.15 -2.96
CA GLU A 10 -13.07 13.48 -2.61
C GLU A 10 -12.59 12.56 -1.50
N VAL A 11 -11.44 11.93 -1.71
CA VAL A 11 -10.82 11.03 -0.75
C VAL A 11 -9.33 11.30 -0.65
N ILE A 12 -8.74 10.86 0.46
CA ILE A 12 -7.31 10.96 0.73
C ILE A 12 -6.74 9.55 0.84
N LEU A 13 -5.78 9.27 -0.01
CA LEU A 13 -4.95 8.08 0.10
C LEU A 13 -3.80 8.35 1.06
N LEU A 14 -3.67 7.52 2.07
CA LEU A 14 -2.57 7.59 3.04
C LEU A 14 -1.48 6.57 2.66
N PRO A 15 -0.20 6.87 2.94
CA PRO A 15 0.88 5.90 2.81
C PRO A 15 0.59 4.66 3.65
N ASP A 16 0.55 3.49 3.03
CA ASP A 16 0.33 2.23 3.73
C ASP A 16 1.38 1.16 3.42
N GLY A 17 2.34 1.50 2.52
CA GLY A 17 3.45 0.64 2.15
C GLY A 17 3.05 -0.50 1.20
N ARG A 18 1.94 -0.36 0.49
CA ARG A 18 1.48 -1.30 -0.53
C ARG A 18 1.75 -0.80 -1.93
N ILE A 19 1.68 -1.72 -2.86
CA ILE A 19 1.64 -1.49 -4.31
C ILE A 19 0.26 -1.93 -4.77
N ASP A 20 -0.48 -1.06 -5.43
CA ASP A 20 -1.85 -1.37 -5.83
C ASP A 20 -1.96 -1.47 -7.35
N LEU A 21 -2.47 -2.60 -7.82
CA LEU A 21 -2.91 -2.79 -9.20
C LEU A 21 -4.41 -2.51 -9.23
N ILE A 22 -4.78 -1.43 -9.91
CA ILE A 22 -6.17 -0.94 -9.96
C ILE A 22 -6.72 -1.17 -11.36
N TYR A 23 -7.88 -1.80 -11.43
CA TYR A 23 -8.72 -1.86 -12.61
C TYR A 23 -9.94 -0.98 -12.40
N SER A 24 -10.18 -0.05 -13.30
CA SER A 24 -11.26 0.92 -13.13
C SER A 24 -11.92 1.30 -14.44
N GLN A 25 -13.18 1.73 -14.35
CA GLN A 25 -13.95 2.36 -15.41
C GLN A 25 -14.93 3.35 -14.79
N SER A 26 -15.17 4.46 -15.46
CA SER A 26 -16.25 5.42 -15.11
C SER A 26 -17.06 5.81 -16.34
N ALA A 27 -18.09 6.61 -16.13
CA ALA A 27 -18.87 7.18 -17.26
C ALA A 27 -18.02 8.11 -18.15
N LYS A 28 -16.92 8.67 -17.62
CA LYS A 28 -16.05 9.65 -18.31
C LYS A 28 -14.73 9.04 -18.79
N GLU A 29 -14.30 7.95 -18.19
CA GLU A 29 -13.01 7.31 -18.48
C GLU A 29 -13.24 5.85 -18.89
N PRO A 30 -12.60 5.40 -19.99
CA PRO A 30 -12.68 4.01 -20.42
C PRO A 30 -12.06 3.09 -19.38
N PHE A 31 -12.24 1.78 -19.56
CA PHE A 31 -11.54 0.76 -18.77
C PHE A 31 -10.02 0.97 -18.85
N GLN A 32 -9.39 0.93 -17.70
CA GLN A 32 -7.93 1.06 -17.57
C GLN A 32 -7.39 0.20 -16.44
N ALA A 33 -6.13 -0.22 -16.60
CA ALA A 33 -5.32 -0.84 -15.58
C ALA A 33 -4.21 0.13 -15.16
N VAL A 34 -4.05 0.38 -13.86
CA VAL A 34 -3.07 1.31 -13.31
C VAL A 34 -2.29 0.65 -12.18
N LEU A 35 -0.98 0.74 -12.22
CA LEU A 35 -0.10 0.32 -11.12
C LEU A 35 0.32 1.54 -10.32
N LEU A 36 -0.13 1.61 -9.06
CA LEU A 36 0.31 2.63 -8.10
C LEU A 36 1.59 2.17 -7.40
N GLY A 37 2.57 3.03 -7.32
CA GLY A 37 3.78 2.81 -6.54
C GLY A 37 3.58 3.10 -5.04
N ILE A 38 4.69 3.10 -4.30
CA ILE A 38 4.65 3.41 -2.87
C ILE A 38 4.38 4.91 -2.68
N GLY A 39 3.31 5.24 -1.92
CA GLY A 39 3.09 6.58 -1.42
C GLY A 39 3.95 6.88 -0.19
N THR A 40 4.50 8.08 -0.09
CA THR A 40 5.27 8.56 1.07
C THR A 40 4.65 9.80 1.73
N HIS A 41 3.60 10.33 1.14
CA HIS A 41 2.80 11.47 1.62
C HIS A 41 1.32 11.25 1.24
N PRO A 42 0.37 11.94 1.87
CA PRO A 42 -1.04 11.80 1.52
C PRO A 42 -1.29 12.34 0.12
N GLU A 43 -2.17 11.70 -0.61
CA GLU A 43 -2.62 12.13 -1.93
C GLU A 43 -4.13 12.34 -1.93
N GLN A 44 -4.58 13.53 -2.34
CA GLN A 44 -5.99 13.83 -2.51
C GLN A 44 -6.42 13.50 -3.92
N ILE A 45 -7.43 12.65 -4.05
CA ILE A 45 -7.99 12.24 -5.34
C ILE A 45 -9.50 12.43 -5.35
N VAL A 46 -10.08 12.54 -6.54
CA VAL A 46 -11.52 12.55 -6.75
C VAL A 46 -11.91 11.26 -7.43
N ILE A 47 -12.76 10.47 -6.76
CA ILE A 47 -13.41 9.32 -7.37
C ILE A 47 -14.65 9.85 -8.09
N ALA A 48 -14.67 9.76 -9.41
CA ALA A 48 -15.79 10.22 -10.21
C ALA A 48 -17.07 9.42 -9.90
N GLU A 49 -18.23 10.05 -10.10
CA GLU A 49 -19.51 9.33 -10.00
C GLU A 49 -19.55 8.10 -10.91
N LYS A 50 -20.25 7.07 -10.50
CA LYS A 50 -20.42 5.82 -11.26
C LYS A 50 -19.11 5.14 -11.67
N THR A 51 -18.04 5.33 -10.88
CA THR A 51 -16.79 4.62 -11.09
C THR A 51 -16.86 3.23 -10.47
N LYS A 52 -16.52 2.20 -11.24
CA LYS A 52 -16.24 0.86 -10.75
C LYS A 52 -14.73 0.74 -10.55
N ILE A 53 -14.30 0.30 -9.37
CA ILE A 53 -12.89 0.11 -9.05
C ILE A 53 -12.71 -1.23 -8.33
N PHE A 54 -11.86 -2.09 -8.89
CA PHE A 54 -11.32 -3.25 -8.21
C PHE A 54 -9.81 -3.08 -8.08
N ALA A 55 -9.29 -3.30 -6.88
CA ALA A 55 -7.87 -3.14 -6.58
C ALA A 55 -7.28 -4.40 -5.97
N VAL A 56 -6.07 -4.71 -6.36
CA VAL A 56 -5.24 -5.79 -5.80
C VAL A 56 -4.06 -5.15 -5.10
N SER A 57 -4.01 -5.29 -3.78
CA SER A 57 -3.00 -4.65 -2.94
C SER A 57 -1.88 -5.64 -2.62
N PHE A 58 -0.70 -5.38 -3.15
CA PHE A 58 0.46 -6.24 -3.01
C PHE A 58 1.42 -5.82 -1.90
N ASN A 59 2.04 -6.79 -1.25
CA ASN A 59 3.26 -6.59 -0.50
C ASN A 59 4.43 -6.35 -1.48
N LEU A 60 5.47 -5.63 -1.04
CA LEU A 60 6.57 -5.21 -1.94
C LEU A 60 7.27 -6.37 -2.66
N LEU A 61 7.38 -7.52 -2.03
CA LEU A 61 8.06 -8.66 -2.66
C LEU A 61 7.38 -9.13 -3.94
N ALA A 62 6.07 -8.89 -4.08
CA ALA A 62 5.31 -9.21 -5.28
C ALA A 62 5.79 -8.44 -6.53
N THR A 63 6.40 -7.26 -6.37
CA THR A 63 6.91 -6.50 -7.51
C THR A 63 7.97 -7.27 -8.31
N GLU A 64 8.76 -8.06 -7.61
CA GLU A 64 9.84 -8.83 -8.20
C GLU A 64 9.37 -10.21 -8.70
N TYR A 65 8.49 -10.88 -7.97
CA TYR A 65 8.14 -12.28 -8.22
C TYR A 65 6.78 -12.48 -8.92
N ILE A 66 5.95 -11.44 -8.96
CA ILE A 66 4.62 -11.48 -9.60
C ILE A 66 4.51 -10.43 -10.70
N LEU A 67 4.95 -9.18 -10.44
CA LEU A 67 4.90 -8.10 -11.41
C LEU A 67 6.15 -8.03 -12.31
N HIS A 68 7.22 -8.73 -11.94
CA HIS A 68 8.50 -8.84 -12.65
C HIS A 68 9.14 -7.50 -13.02
N GLN A 69 8.96 -6.46 -12.18
CA GLN A 69 9.51 -5.14 -12.44
C GLN A 69 9.91 -4.40 -11.17
N SER A 70 10.85 -3.46 -11.32
CA SER A 70 11.14 -2.49 -10.28
C SER A 70 10.09 -1.39 -10.29
N VAL A 71 9.66 -0.98 -9.09
CA VAL A 71 8.73 0.15 -8.91
C VAL A 71 9.42 1.40 -8.40
N SER A 72 10.76 1.45 -8.43
CA SER A 72 11.53 2.58 -7.92
C SER A 72 11.19 3.92 -8.59
N LYS A 73 10.82 3.89 -9.87
CA LYS A 73 10.40 5.08 -10.62
C LYS A 73 8.93 5.47 -10.35
N LEU A 74 8.18 4.62 -9.67
CA LEU A 74 6.78 4.84 -9.30
C LEU A 74 6.62 5.35 -7.86
N LEU A 75 7.71 5.74 -7.19
CA LEU A 75 7.61 6.35 -5.86
C LEU A 75 6.76 7.64 -5.95
N ASN A 76 5.64 7.69 -5.20
CA ASN A 76 4.64 8.77 -5.27
C ASN A 76 4.07 9.00 -6.68
N SER A 77 3.93 7.94 -7.47
CA SER A 77 3.47 8.03 -8.85
C SER A 77 2.75 6.74 -9.26
N ALA A 78 2.17 6.78 -10.45
CA ALA A 78 1.45 5.68 -11.05
C ALA A 78 1.90 5.43 -12.48
N GLN A 79 1.67 4.22 -12.98
CA GLN A 79 1.88 3.83 -14.36
C GLN A 79 0.58 3.27 -14.93
N VAL A 80 0.12 3.84 -16.03
CA VAL A 80 -0.95 3.22 -16.83
C VAL A 80 -0.36 2.01 -17.55
N LEU A 81 -1.00 0.88 -17.39
CA LEU A 81 -0.62 -0.40 -18.01
C LEU A 81 -1.41 -0.59 -19.31
N PRO A 82 -1.02 -1.55 -20.18
CA PRO A 82 -1.83 -1.94 -21.34
C PRO A 82 -3.27 -2.28 -20.92
N THR A 83 -4.24 -1.95 -21.77
CA THR A 83 -5.67 -2.16 -21.47
C THR A 83 -6.07 -3.62 -21.32
N ASP A 84 -5.26 -4.52 -21.85
CA ASP A 84 -5.39 -5.98 -21.76
C ASP A 84 -4.45 -6.58 -20.71
N PHE A 85 -3.91 -5.78 -19.80
CA PHE A 85 -2.96 -6.24 -18.79
C PHE A 85 -3.56 -7.41 -17.99
N TRP A 86 -2.86 -8.54 -18.04
CA TRP A 86 -3.27 -9.81 -17.46
C TRP A 86 -4.61 -10.36 -17.99
N ASP A 87 -4.96 -10.03 -19.22
CA ASP A 87 -6.19 -10.45 -19.91
C ASP A 87 -7.48 -9.97 -19.23
N PHE A 88 -7.39 -8.88 -18.39
CA PHE A 88 -8.56 -8.26 -17.80
C PHE A 88 -9.20 -7.24 -18.76
N ASN A 89 -10.52 -7.11 -18.65
CA ASN A 89 -11.32 -6.17 -19.42
C ASN A 89 -12.51 -5.62 -18.59
N VAL A 90 -13.34 -4.80 -19.19
CA VAL A 90 -14.46 -4.14 -18.52
C VAL A 90 -15.48 -5.11 -17.90
N ASP A 91 -15.69 -6.28 -18.51
CA ASP A 91 -16.68 -7.24 -18.03
C ASP A 91 -16.26 -7.87 -16.70
N ASP A 92 -14.96 -7.95 -16.43
CA ASP A 92 -14.42 -8.43 -15.15
C ASP A 92 -14.78 -7.52 -13.96
N LEU A 93 -15.17 -6.26 -14.22
CA LEU A 93 -15.63 -5.32 -13.17
C LEU A 93 -17.12 -5.49 -12.80
N ASN A 94 -17.81 -6.47 -13.37
CA ASN A 94 -19.23 -6.71 -13.08
C ASN A 94 -19.44 -7.76 -11.96
N ASP A 95 -18.42 -8.56 -11.63
CA ASP A 95 -18.53 -9.65 -10.67
C ASP A 95 -17.24 -9.74 -9.86
N PHE A 96 -17.31 -9.33 -8.59
CA PHE A 96 -16.12 -9.28 -7.71
C PHE A 96 -15.58 -10.68 -7.37
N GLU A 97 -16.44 -11.68 -7.22
CA GLU A 97 -16.00 -13.05 -6.91
C GLU A 97 -15.23 -13.64 -8.08
N LYS A 98 -15.76 -13.52 -9.30
CA LYS A 98 -15.05 -13.96 -10.52
C LYS A 98 -13.75 -13.17 -10.75
N PHE A 99 -13.75 -11.88 -10.43
CA PHE A 99 -12.51 -11.08 -10.46
C PHE A 99 -11.47 -11.67 -9.50
N CYS A 100 -11.86 -12.00 -8.26
CA CYS A 100 -10.96 -12.59 -7.27
C CYS A 100 -10.42 -13.96 -7.71
N GLU A 101 -11.25 -14.80 -8.32
CA GLU A 101 -10.82 -16.08 -8.88
C GLU A 101 -9.81 -15.89 -10.02
N LYS A 102 -10.13 -15.05 -11.00
CA LYS A 102 -9.28 -14.77 -12.16
C LYS A 102 -7.93 -14.18 -11.74
N ILE A 103 -7.92 -13.19 -10.84
CA ILE A 103 -6.67 -12.59 -10.35
C ILE A 103 -5.82 -13.57 -9.55
N SER A 104 -6.45 -14.46 -8.77
CA SER A 104 -5.74 -15.50 -8.01
C SER A 104 -5.04 -16.50 -8.92
N ILE A 105 -5.72 -16.94 -9.99
CA ILE A 105 -5.13 -17.81 -11.01
C ILE A 105 -3.95 -17.10 -11.68
N LYS A 106 -4.12 -15.83 -12.05
CA LYS A 106 -3.07 -15.05 -12.70
C LYS A 106 -1.84 -14.88 -11.83
N ILE A 107 -2.03 -14.54 -10.55
CA ILE A 107 -0.92 -14.45 -9.59
C ILE A 107 -0.17 -15.77 -9.46
N GLN A 108 -0.87 -16.92 -9.43
CA GLN A 108 -0.23 -18.22 -9.38
C GLN A 108 0.58 -18.53 -10.65
N GLN A 109 0.09 -18.13 -11.82
CA GLN A 109 0.81 -18.30 -13.10
C GLN A 109 2.07 -17.44 -13.17
N GLU A 110 2.04 -16.20 -12.63
CA GLU A 110 3.19 -15.32 -12.63
C GLU A 110 4.26 -15.73 -11.62
N LEU A 111 3.90 -16.43 -10.55
CA LEU A 111 4.85 -16.89 -9.53
C LEU A 111 5.62 -18.13 -10.03
N THR A 112 6.52 -17.92 -10.98
CA THR A 112 7.30 -18.98 -11.64
C THR A 112 8.65 -19.27 -11.00
N GLN A 113 9.17 -18.35 -10.19
CA GLN A 113 10.51 -18.42 -9.60
C GLN A 113 10.47 -18.70 -8.11
N LYS A 114 11.43 -19.49 -7.63
CA LYS A 114 11.65 -19.65 -6.18
C LYS A 114 12.09 -18.32 -5.58
N ILE A 115 11.40 -17.87 -4.53
CA ILE A 115 11.73 -16.64 -3.82
C ILE A 115 13.08 -16.82 -3.08
N ASP A 116 13.98 -15.83 -3.17
CA ASP A 116 15.23 -15.80 -2.36
C ASP A 116 14.86 -15.82 -0.88
N GLU A 117 15.37 -16.81 -0.14
CA GLU A 117 15.03 -17.06 1.26
C GLU A 117 15.45 -15.89 2.19
N ARG A 118 16.51 -15.15 1.84
CA ARG A 118 16.93 -13.97 2.60
C ARG A 118 15.95 -12.82 2.41
N LYS A 119 15.43 -12.63 1.19
CA LYS A 119 14.39 -11.64 0.91
C LYS A 119 13.11 -12.01 1.63
N LEU A 120 12.65 -13.26 1.49
CA LEU A 120 11.46 -13.74 2.19
C LEU A 120 11.56 -13.46 3.68
N LYS A 121 12.68 -13.88 4.32
CA LYS A 121 12.92 -13.65 5.74
C LYS A 121 12.96 -12.16 6.11
N LEU A 122 13.58 -11.31 5.26
CA LEU A 122 13.62 -9.86 5.48
C LEU A 122 12.21 -9.27 5.52
N PHE A 123 11.39 -9.59 4.53
CA PHE A 123 10.03 -9.07 4.45
C PHE A 123 9.13 -9.61 5.56
N ASP A 124 9.24 -10.89 5.91
CA ASP A 124 8.52 -11.49 7.03
C ASP A 124 8.84 -10.79 8.36
N LEU A 125 10.13 -10.53 8.64
CA LEU A 125 10.56 -9.79 9.82
C LEU A 125 10.04 -8.34 9.83
N MET A 126 10.07 -7.67 8.70
CA MET A 126 9.58 -6.30 8.57
C MET A 126 8.07 -6.21 8.83
N TYR A 127 7.28 -7.09 8.22
CA TYR A 127 5.83 -7.08 8.37
C TYR A 127 5.38 -7.57 9.75
N SER A 128 5.95 -8.67 10.25
CA SER A 128 5.61 -9.20 11.58
C SER A 128 5.98 -8.24 12.70
N SER A 129 7.12 -7.52 12.57
CA SER A 129 7.49 -6.47 13.51
C SER A 129 6.75 -5.15 13.29
N LYS A 130 5.91 -5.04 12.25
CA LYS A 130 5.24 -3.78 11.88
C LYS A 130 6.24 -2.61 11.68
N GLY A 131 7.43 -2.91 11.14
CA GLY A 131 8.50 -1.93 10.94
C GLY A 131 9.22 -1.47 12.23
N ASN A 132 9.07 -2.19 13.34
CA ASN A 132 9.69 -1.83 14.62
C ASN A 132 11.17 -2.25 14.72
N LEU A 133 11.61 -3.22 13.92
CA LEU A 133 13.03 -3.61 13.89
C LEU A 133 13.85 -2.54 13.16
N THR A 134 15.03 -2.25 13.69
CA THR A 134 16.00 -1.36 13.06
C THR A 134 16.65 -2.02 11.85
N VAL A 135 17.26 -1.22 10.98
CA VAL A 135 18.00 -1.75 9.81
C VAL A 135 19.12 -2.67 10.25
N LYS A 136 19.79 -2.35 11.36
CA LYS A 136 20.88 -3.16 11.95
C LYS A 136 20.35 -4.53 12.41
N GLU A 137 19.29 -4.56 13.21
CA GLU A 137 18.68 -5.82 13.68
C GLU A 137 18.20 -6.69 12.52
N LEU A 138 17.59 -6.08 11.49
CA LEU A 138 17.20 -6.81 10.29
C LEU A 138 18.41 -7.39 9.57
N SER A 139 19.48 -6.60 9.39
CA SER A 139 20.71 -7.05 8.71
C SER A 139 21.36 -8.25 9.40
N GLU A 140 21.44 -8.21 10.73
CA GLU A 140 21.98 -9.31 11.53
C GLU A 140 21.14 -10.59 11.38
N LYS A 141 19.80 -10.46 11.42
CA LYS A 141 18.87 -11.61 11.35
C LYS A 141 18.83 -12.28 9.97
N VAL A 142 19.03 -11.54 8.87
CA VAL A 142 18.98 -12.09 7.51
C VAL A 142 20.37 -12.36 6.92
N VAL A 143 21.43 -12.08 7.65
CA VAL A 143 22.84 -12.26 7.20
C VAL A 143 23.08 -11.50 5.88
N TRP A 144 22.61 -10.25 5.85
CA TRP A 144 22.73 -9.36 4.68
C TRP A 144 23.10 -7.95 5.17
N SER A 145 24.20 -7.37 4.69
CA SER A 145 24.67 -6.09 5.22
C SER A 145 23.65 -4.96 5.03
N GLU A 146 23.62 -4.01 5.97
CA GLU A 146 22.74 -2.82 5.90
C GLU A 146 22.90 -2.08 4.57
N ARG A 147 24.14 -1.99 4.04
CA ARG A 147 24.42 -1.36 2.74
C ARG A 147 23.76 -2.12 1.58
N GLN A 148 23.82 -3.45 1.60
CA GLN A 148 23.21 -4.28 0.56
C GLN A 148 21.67 -4.19 0.60
N ILE A 149 21.08 -4.24 1.80
CA ILE A 149 19.64 -4.10 1.98
C ILE A 149 19.17 -2.72 1.48
N ASN A 150 19.84 -1.65 1.90
CA ASN A 150 19.47 -0.30 1.45
C ASN A 150 19.64 -0.12 -0.07
N ARG A 151 20.70 -0.69 -0.65
CA ARG A 151 20.87 -0.68 -2.11
C ARG A 151 19.73 -1.40 -2.82
N TYR A 152 19.34 -2.58 -2.34
CA TYR A 152 18.22 -3.35 -2.87
C TYR A 152 16.91 -2.54 -2.78
N PHE A 153 16.62 -1.96 -1.61
CA PHE A 153 15.42 -1.14 -1.41
C PHE A 153 15.36 0.07 -2.35
N ASN A 154 16.46 0.81 -2.48
CA ASN A 154 16.53 1.97 -3.38
C ASN A 154 16.38 1.56 -4.85
N GLN A 155 17.02 0.47 -5.28
CA GLN A 155 16.96 0.01 -6.66
C GLN A 155 15.59 -0.58 -7.03
N GLN A 156 14.96 -1.32 -6.11
CA GLN A 156 13.72 -2.02 -6.38
C GLN A 156 12.48 -1.15 -6.09
N PHE A 157 12.53 -0.32 -5.05
CA PHE A 157 11.37 0.40 -4.55
C PHE A 157 11.53 1.94 -4.51
N GLY A 158 12.72 2.48 -4.75
CA GLY A 158 12.98 3.93 -4.74
C GLY A 158 12.99 4.57 -3.34
N ILE A 159 12.96 3.79 -2.27
CA ILE A 159 12.88 4.25 -0.88
C ILE A 159 13.90 3.52 -0.01
N SER A 160 14.41 4.16 1.05
CA SER A 160 15.27 3.47 2.02
C SER A 160 14.48 2.51 2.90
N LEU A 161 15.10 1.42 3.35
CA LEU A 161 14.47 0.49 4.31
C LEU A 161 13.96 1.21 5.55
N LYS A 162 14.74 2.16 6.12
CA LYS A 162 14.35 2.94 7.30
C LYS A 162 13.05 3.73 7.06
N SER A 163 12.95 4.40 5.90
CA SER A 163 11.74 5.16 5.55
C SER A 163 10.55 4.26 5.35
N TYR A 164 10.73 3.11 4.71
CA TYR A 164 9.67 2.12 4.53
C TYR A 164 9.17 1.53 5.86
N CYS A 165 10.08 1.19 6.78
CA CYS A 165 9.70 0.78 8.13
C CYS A 165 8.90 1.87 8.87
N GLY A 166 9.19 3.16 8.62
CA GLY A 166 8.38 4.27 9.12
C GLY A 166 6.93 4.22 8.61
N ILE A 167 6.73 3.91 7.33
CA ILE A 167 5.39 3.74 6.75
C ILE A 167 4.67 2.55 7.38
N LEU A 168 5.35 1.42 7.60
CA LEU A 168 4.76 0.26 8.25
C LEU A 168 4.30 0.56 9.70
N ARG A 169 5.10 1.31 10.48
CA ARG A 169 4.70 1.77 11.83
C ARG A 169 3.49 2.70 11.76
N PHE A 170 3.47 3.60 10.79
CA PHE A 170 2.34 4.49 10.57
C PHE A 170 1.06 3.69 10.26
N ARG A 171 1.12 2.76 9.31
CA ARG A 171 -0.01 1.88 8.99
C ARG A 171 -0.47 1.05 10.20
N ALA A 172 0.48 0.52 10.98
CA ALA A 172 0.17 -0.23 12.19
C ALA A 172 -0.54 0.62 13.26
N SER A 173 -0.45 1.94 13.17
CA SER A 173 -1.13 2.88 14.07
C SER A 173 -2.59 3.15 13.68
N PHE A 174 -3.04 2.75 12.49
CA PHE A 174 -4.39 3.10 12.00
C PHE A 174 -5.49 2.56 12.91
N GLN A 175 -5.40 1.29 13.30
CA GLN A 175 -6.42 0.66 14.13
C GLN A 175 -6.58 1.35 15.49
N HIS A 176 -5.47 1.60 16.20
CA HIS A 176 -5.58 2.24 17.52
C HIS A 176 -5.94 3.72 17.43
N ILE A 177 -5.56 4.43 16.34
CA ILE A 177 -6.04 5.79 16.08
C ILE A 177 -7.56 5.77 15.85
N LYS A 178 -8.08 4.83 15.04
CA LYS A 178 -9.53 4.64 14.80
C LYS A 178 -10.28 4.38 16.13
N GLU A 179 -9.65 3.66 17.06
CA GLU A 179 -10.18 3.38 18.40
C GLU A 179 -10.07 4.57 19.38
N GLY A 180 -9.59 5.72 18.95
CA GLY A 180 -9.42 6.92 19.79
C GLY A 180 -8.19 6.90 20.69
N LYS A 181 -7.29 5.92 20.52
CA LYS A 181 -6.02 5.84 21.23
C LYS A 181 -4.99 6.74 20.54
N LEU A 182 -4.81 7.95 21.06
CA LEU A 182 -4.00 9.00 20.44
C LEU A 182 -2.58 9.11 21.04
N PHE A 183 -2.05 8.01 21.54
CA PHE A 183 -0.70 7.88 22.09
C PHE A 183 0.03 6.69 21.45
N PRO A 184 1.37 6.63 21.54
CA PRO A 184 2.14 5.60 20.84
C PRO A 184 1.91 4.19 21.42
N GLU A 185 1.50 3.26 20.57
CA GLU A 185 1.49 1.81 20.85
C GLU A 185 2.60 1.08 20.07
N GLN A 186 3.20 1.76 19.08
CA GLN A 186 4.31 1.24 18.28
C GLN A 186 5.64 1.81 18.80
N ASN A 187 6.74 1.40 18.22
CA ASN A 187 8.08 1.82 18.63
C ASN A 187 8.38 3.30 18.29
N PHE A 188 7.63 4.20 18.90
CA PHE A 188 7.90 5.64 18.93
C PHE A 188 8.56 5.99 20.27
N THR A 189 9.47 6.95 20.25
CA THR A 189 10.22 7.36 21.45
C THR A 189 9.33 7.95 22.53
N ASP A 190 8.36 8.77 22.11
CA ASP A 190 7.38 9.44 22.97
C ASP A 190 6.17 9.91 22.16
N GLN A 191 5.20 10.53 22.85
CA GLN A 191 3.99 11.05 22.21
C GLN A 191 4.29 12.16 21.18
N SER A 192 5.26 13.01 21.44
CA SER A 192 5.63 14.10 20.51
C SER A 192 6.21 13.54 19.21
N HIS A 193 7.05 12.50 19.32
CA HIS A 193 7.58 11.79 18.16
C HIS A 193 6.47 11.10 17.38
N PHE A 194 5.54 10.41 18.06
CA PHE A 194 4.36 9.82 17.44
C PHE A 194 3.56 10.84 16.63
N ILE A 195 3.17 11.97 17.25
CA ILE A 195 2.38 13.02 16.59
C ILE A 195 3.13 13.57 15.36
N LYS A 196 4.45 13.80 15.46
CA LYS A 196 5.27 14.32 14.35
C LYS A 196 5.33 13.34 13.17
N GLU A 197 5.55 12.06 13.44
CA GLU A 197 5.63 11.04 12.37
C GLU A 197 4.25 10.80 11.71
N ILE A 198 3.17 10.75 12.51
CA ILE A 198 1.80 10.67 11.97
C ILE A 198 1.52 11.89 11.08
N LYS A 199 1.78 13.11 11.56
CA LYS A 199 1.55 14.34 10.78
C LYS A 199 2.41 14.40 9.52
N LYS A 200 3.67 13.95 9.58
CA LYS A 200 4.58 13.89 8.44
C LYS A 200 4.05 12.99 7.31
N LEU A 201 3.50 11.80 7.65
CA LEU A 201 3.04 10.81 6.68
C LEU A 201 1.58 11.04 6.24
N SER A 202 0.74 11.63 7.08
CA SER A 202 -0.68 11.85 6.78
C SER A 202 -1.04 13.29 6.42
N GLY A 203 -0.21 14.26 6.77
CA GLY A 203 -0.56 15.68 6.74
C GLY A 203 -1.46 16.13 7.89
N PHE A 204 -1.98 15.20 8.71
CA PHE A 204 -3.00 15.44 9.74
C PHE A 204 -2.53 15.02 11.13
N LEU A 205 -3.14 15.58 12.15
CA LEU A 205 -2.94 15.14 13.53
C LEU A 205 -3.69 13.81 13.79
N PRO A 206 -3.22 12.97 14.73
CA PRO A 206 -3.92 11.72 15.09
C PRO A 206 -5.41 11.93 15.41
N LYS A 207 -5.77 13.04 16.07
CA LYS A 207 -7.16 13.38 16.37
C LYS A 207 -8.01 13.65 15.13
N GLU A 208 -7.43 14.25 14.09
CA GLU A 208 -8.12 14.54 12.84
C GLU A 208 -8.33 13.25 12.03
N LEU A 209 -7.34 12.35 12.05
CA LEU A 209 -7.46 11.02 11.47
C LEU A 209 -8.56 10.19 12.18
N ASN A 210 -8.59 10.21 13.51
CA ASN A 210 -9.62 9.52 14.29
C ASN A 210 -11.04 9.97 13.93
N GLN A 211 -11.24 11.28 13.74
CA GLN A 211 -12.55 11.82 13.37
C GLN A 211 -13.03 11.36 11.98
N ASN A 212 -12.10 11.06 11.06
CA ASN A 212 -12.35 10.64 9.67
C ASN A 212 -13.65 11.20 9.06
N LYS A 213 -13.83 12.52 9.17
CA LYS A 213 -15.04 13.20 8.71
C LYS A 213 -15.33 12.88 7.25
N ASN A 214 -16.57 12.46 6.95
CA ASN A 214 -17.05 12.08 5.62
C ASN A 214 -16.30 10.89 5.00
N ASP A 215 -15.71 10.01 5.82
CA ASP A 215 -14.95 8.83 5.37
C ASP A 215 -13.89 9.15 4.30
N ARG A 216 -13.24 10.31 4.47
CA ARG A 216 -12.28 10.82 3.48
C ARG A 216 -10.97 10.03 3.42
N PHE A 217 -10.57 9.36 4.50
CA PHE A 217 -9.37 8.53 4.52
C PHE A 217 -9.72 7.07 4.17
N ILE A 218 -9.44 6.65 2.93
CA ILE A 218 -9.83 5.33 2.44
C ILE A 218 -9.32 4.20 3.35
N GLN A 219 -8.05 4.27 3.78
CA GLN A 219 -7.46 3.22 4.61
C GLN A 219 -8.16 3.07 5.96
N PHE A 220 -8.79 4.12 6.49
CA PHE A 220 -9.56 4.06 7.73
C PHE A 220 -10.96 3.49 7.51
N SER A 221 -11.56 3.74 6.34
CA SER A 221 -12.90 3.24 6.01
C SER A 221 -12.94 1.72 5.78
N VAL A 222 -11.83 1.14 5.31
CA VAL A 222 -11.73 -0.33 5.07
C VAL A 222 -11.23 -1.12 6.27
N LEU A 223 -10.86 -0.47 7.39
CA LEU A 223 -10.50 -1.18 8.62
C LEU A 223 -11.75 -1.82 9.23
N PRO A 224 -11.66 -3.07 9.73
CA PRO A 224 -12.79 -3.72 10.39
C PRO A 224 -13.28 -2.89 11.57
N GLU A 225 -14.59 -2.80 11.70
CA GLU A 225 -15.23 -2.36 12.95
C GLU A 225 -15.06 -3.47 14.00
N LYS A 226 -14.92 -3.07 15.27
CA LYS A 226 -14.84 -4.02 16.39
C LYS A 226 -16.19 -4.56 16.72
#